data_a0adb5edd39d3a5affb5200f8f7207a0
#
_entry.id   a0adb5edd39d3a5affb5200f8f7207a0
#
_cell.length_a   1.000
_cell.length_b   1.000
_cell.length_c   1.000
_cell.angle_alpha   90.00
_cell.angle_beta   90.00
_cell.angle_gamma   90.00
#
_symmetry.space_group_name_H-M   'P 1'
#
loop_
_entity.id
_entity.type
_entity.pdbx_description
1 polymer ?
#
loop_
_entity_poly.entity_id
_entity_poly.type
_entity_poly.pdbx_seq_one_letter_code
_entity_poly.pdbx_strand_id
1 'polypeptide(L)'
;KEKRVRILLDSFGKVHPIIGMKDPYHYRNKVHAVFDRDRRGNAISGVYQKGTHKVVPVDSCMIEDQKADEIIVTIRGLLKSFKIKTYDEDTQYGLLRHVLIRRGFSTGEIMVVLVTASPVFPSKNNFVKALRKVHPEITTVVQNINDRGTSMVLGTRDVVLYGKGFIEDKLCGCTFRISAQSFYQVNPVQTEILYQKAIEAAG
;
A
#
# COMPACT_ATOMS: atom_id res chain seq x y z
N LYS A 1 -5.21 17.16 18.56
CA LYS A 1 -3.76 16.85 18.59
C LYS A 1 -2.98 17.98 19.28
N GLU A 2 -3.09 19.24 18.85
CA GLU A 2 -2.39 20.40 19.42
C GLU A 2 -2.58 20.50 20.94
N LYS A 3 -3.84 20.45 21.45
CA LYS A 3 -4.14 20.47 22.87
C LYS A 3 -3.35 19.41 23.67
N ARG A 4 -3.23 18.21 23.12
CA ARG A 4 -2.47 17.12 23.77
C ARG A 4 -0.98 17.44 23.84
N VAL A 5 -0.40 18.00 22.79
CA VAL A 5 1.01 18.40 22.74
C VAL A 5 1.26 19.55 23.73
N ARG A 6 0.37 20.55 23.80
CA ARG A 6 0.47 21.63 24.78
C ARG A 6 0.48 21.11 26.22
N ILE A 7 -0.45 20.23 26.58
CA ILE A 7 -0.50 19.63 27.93
C ILE A 7 0.83 18.95 28.30
N LEU A 8 1.51 18.35 27.34
CA LEU A 8 2.75 17.60 27.59
C LEU A 8 4.01 18.47 27.56
N LEU A 9 4.03 19.57 26.79
CA LEU A 9 5.26 20.27 26.45
C LEU A 9 5.28 21.78 26.86
N ASP A 10 4.16 22.41 27.21
CA ASP A 10 4.12 23.83 27.55
C ASP A 10 5.06 24.23 28.71
N SER A 11 5.35 23.30 29.64
CA SER A 11 6.31 23.52 30.73
C SER A 11 7.78 23.54 30.29
N PHE A 12 8.09 23.01 29.11
CA PHE A 12 9.45 22.93 28.58
C PHE A 12 9.75 24.01 27.53
N GLY A 13 8.73 24.63 26.95
CA GLY A 13 8.89 25.67 25.95
C GLY A 13 7.62 26.00 25.19
N LYS A 14 7.69 27.02 24.36
CA LYS A 14 6.56 27.48 23.54
C LYS A 14 6.12 26.44 22.54
N VAL A 15 4.89 25.99 22.62
CA VAL A 15 4.25 25.13 21.60
C VAL A 15 3.61 25.99 20.54
N HIS A 16 4.12 25.88 19.31
CA HIS A 16 3.58 26.57 18.15
C HIS A 16 2.25 25.92 17.65
N PRO A 17 1.40 26.65 16.92
CA PRO A 17 0.20 26.08 16.31
C PRO A 17 0.54 24.91 15.39
N ILE A 18 -0.37 23.92 15.34
CA ILE A 18 -0.22 22.79 14.43
C ILE A 18 -0.31 23.22 12.97
N ILE A 19 0.59 22.74 12.15
CA ILE A 19 0.54 22.92 10.68
C ILE A 19 -0.32 21.80 10.12
N GLY A 20 -1.57 22.12 9.80
CA GLY A 20 -2.52 21.17 9.22
C GLY A 20 -2.35 21.00 7.71
N MET A 21 -2.81 19.88 7.20
CA MET A 21 -2.90 19.63 5.76
C MET A 21 -4.05 20.45 5.15
N LYS A 22 -3.81 21.13 4.00
CA LYS A 22 -4.86 21.92 3.32
C LYS A 22 -5.95 21.02 2.74
N ASP A 23 -5.55 19.95 2.05
CA ASP A 23 -6.45 18.94 1.50
C ASP A 23 -6.14 17.58 2.15
N PRO A 24 -6.97 17.09 3.08
CA PRO A 24 -6.73 15.87 3.82
C PRO A 24 -7.25 14.61 3.11
N TYR A 25 -7.57 14.69 1.82
CA TYR A 25 -8.10 13.58 1.04
C TYR A 25 -7.05 12.99 0.10
N HIS A 26 -7.16 11.69 -0.16
CA HIS A 26 -6.41 10.93 -1.16
C HIS A 26 -4.88 11.13 -1.15
N TYR A 27 -4.32 11.47 0.01
CA TYR A 27 -2.90 11.79 0.17
C TYR A 27 -2.00 10.57 0.35
N ARG A 28 -2.56 9.40 0.68
CA ARG A 28 -1.75 8.21 0.98
C ARG A 28 -1.21 7.59 -0.30
N ASN A 29 0.09 7.69 -0.47
CA ASN A 29 0.83 7.10 -1.59
C ASN A 29 1.18 5.61 -1.40
N LYS A 30 0.82 5.02 -0.27
CA LYS A 30 0.96 3.59 0.04
C LYS A 30 -0.36 3.06 0.55
N VAL A 31 -0.96 2.17 -0.21
CA VAL A 31 -2.24 1.52 0.08
C VAL A 31 -2.03 0.03 0.27
N HIS A 32 -2.69 -0.54 1.25
CA HIS A 32 -2.60 -1.96 1.56
C HIS A 32 -4.00 -2.54 1.71
N ALA A 33 -4.32 -3.53 0.89
CA ALA A 33 -5.57 -4.28 0.98
C ALA A 33 -5.32 -5.75 1.33
N VAL A 34 -6.13 -6.26 2.24
CA VAL A 34 -6.28 -7.69 2.52
C VAL A 34 -7.26 -8.28 1.52
N PHE A 35 -7.02 -9.53 1.11
CA PHE A 35 -7.91 -10.26 0.22
C PHE A 35 -8.50 -11.47 0.93
N ASP A 36 -9.83 -11.63 0.82
CA ASP A 36 -10.59 -12.70 1.46
C ASP A 36 -11.81 -13.06 0.60
N ARG A 37 -12.70 -13.88 1.11
CA ARG A 37 -13.96 -14.29 0.48
C ARG A 37 -15.16 -13.96 1.36
N ASP A 38 -16.24 -13.53 0.73
CA ASP A 38 -17.53 -13.42 1.40
C ASP A 38 -18.15 -14.81 1.64
N ARG A 39 -19.27 -14.85 2.35
CA ARG A 39 -20.03 -16.10 2.62
C ARG A 39 -20.52 -16.82 1.36
N ARG A 40 -20.56 -16.16 0.22
CA ARG A 40 -20.93 -16.70 -1.09
C ARG A 40 -19.72 -17.17 -1.91
N GLY A 41 -18.52 -17.03 -1.35
CA GLY A 41 -17.26 -17.39 -2.01
C GLY A 41 -16.74 -16.37 -3.01
N ASN A 42 -17.33 -15.16 -3.09
CA ASN A 42 -16.79 -14.09 -3.94
C ASN A 42 -15.59 -13.45 -3.26
N ALA A 43 -14.59 -13.10 -4.06
CA ALA A 43 -13.43 -12.36 -3.55
C ALA A 43 -13.85 -10.96 -3.08
N ILE A 44 -13.38 -10.61 -1.88
CA ILE A 44 -13.47 -9.27 -1.30
C ILE A 44 -12.08 -8.74 -1.01
N SER A 45 -11.93 -7.42 -0.96
CA SER A 45 -10.70 -6.75 -0.56
C SER A 45 -11.00 -5.57 0.36
N GLY A 46 -10.13 -5.31 1.32
CA GLY A 46 -10.34 -4.23 2.28
C GLY A 46 -9.35 -4.28 3.44
N VAL A 47 -9.81 -4.04 4.63
CA VAL A 47 -9.01 -3.99 5.85
C VAL A 47 -9.55 -4.96 6.91
N TYR A 48 -8.69 -5.46 7.79
CA TYR A 48 -9.16 -6.25 8.91
C TYR A 48 -9.95 -5.40 9.92
N GLN A 49 -11.08 -5.92 10.37
CA GLN A 49 -11.74 -5.43 11.56
C GLN A 49 -10.79 -5.61 12.75
N LYS A 50 -10.64 -4.56 13.55
CA LYS A 50 -9.71 -4.54 14.69
C LYS A 50 -9.82 -5.80 15.57
N GLY A 51 -8.69 -6.48 15.78
CA GLY A 51 -8.59 -7.67 16.64
C GLY A 51 -9.19 -8.95 16.04
N THR A 52 -9.45 -8.99 14.73
CA THR A 52 -10.00 -10.17 14.04
C THR A 52 -9.34 -10.36 12.67
N HIS A 53 -9.55 -11.54 12.04
CA HIS A 53 -9.23 -11.78 10.63
C HIS A 53 -10.39 -11.45 9.68
N LYS A 54 -11.50 -10.90 10.20
CA LYS A 54 -12.66 -10.53 9.36
C LYS A 54 -12.32 -9.31 8.52
N VAL A 55 -12.44 -9.44 7.21
CA VAL A 55 -12.23 -8.33 6.27
C VAL A 55 -13.50 -7.48 6.16
N VAL A 56 -13.31 -6.18 6.34
CA VAL A 56 -14.31 -5.15 6.02
C VAL A 56 -14.04 -4.71 4.58
N PRO A 57 -14.96 -4.94 3.64
CA PRO A 57 -14.76 -4.57 2.24
C PRO A 57 -14.59 -3.05 2.07
N VAL A 58 -13.63 -2.65 1.24
CA VAL A 58 -13.38 -1.26 0.87
C VAL A 58 -13.15 -1.21 -0.62
N ASP A 59 -13.95 -0.42 -1.34
CA ASP A 59 -13.81 -0.17 -2.78
C ASP A 59 -13.18 1.19 -3.05
N SER A 60 -13.36 2.14 -2.13
CA SER A 60 -12.78 3.48 -2.18
C SER A 60 -12.57 4.00 -0.77
N CYS A 61 -11.46 4.70 -0.54
CA CYS A 61 -11.12 5.28 0.75
C CYS A 61 -10.85 6.78 0.61
N MET A 62 -11.38 7.58 1.54
CA MET A 62 -11.23 9.04 1.50
C MET A 62 -9.78 9.52 1.62
N ILE A 63 -8.88 8.72 2.19
CA ILE A 63 -7.49 9.12 2.41
C ILE A 63 -6.49 8.39 1.51
N GLU A 64 -6.88 7.27 0.90
CA GLU A 64 -6.01 6.48 0.02
C GLU A 64 -6.00 7.06 -1.40
N ASP A 65 -4.91 6.82 -2.14
CA ASP A 65 -4.80 7.20 -3.54
C ASP A 65 -5.89 6.49 -4.36
N GLN A 66 -6.70 7.25 -5.09
CA GLN A 66 -7.85 6.72 -5.85
C GLN A 66 -7.42 5.71 -6.92
N LYS A 67 -6.27 5.94 -7.57
CA LYS A 67 -5.76 5.00 -8.57
C LYS A 67 -5.34 3.67 -7.93
N ALA A 68 -4.84 3.70 -6.71
CA ALA A 68 -4.54 2.48 -5.95
C ALA A 68 -5.82 1.70 -5.64
N ASP A 69 -6.90 2.38 -5.24
CA ASP A 69 -8.21 1.75 -5.00
C ASP A 69 -8.74 1.08 -6.28
N GLU A 70 -8.69 1.78 -7.43
CA GLU A 70 -9.10 1.22 -8.73
C GLU A 70 -8.30 -0.04 -9.11
N ILE A 71 -6.99 -0.03 -8.91
CA ILE A 71 -6.12 -1.17 -9.19
C ILE A 71 -6.48 -2.36 -8.30
N ILE A 72 -6.73 -2.13 -6.99
CA ILE A 72 -7.13 -3.18 -6.05
C ILE A 72 -8.46 -3.82 -6.47
N VAL A 73 -9.46 -3.02 -6.85
CA VAL A 73 -10.76 -3.50 -7.35
C VAL A 73 -10.58 -4.32 -8.63
N THR A 74 -9.73 -3.87 -9.55
CA THR A 74 -9.41 -4.61 -10.78
C THR A 74 -8.75 -5.95 -10.48
N ILE A 75 -7.76 -5.98 -9.57
CA ILE A 75 -7.09 -7.23 -9.15
C ILE A 75 -8.14 -8.20 -8.58
N ARG A 76 -9.03 -7.72 -7.70
CA ARG A 76 -10.13 -8.53 -7.14
C ARG A 76 -11.00 -9.17 -8.23
N GLY A 77 -11.36 -8.39 -9.26
CA GLY A 77 -12.13 -8.87 -10.41
C GLY A 77 -11.39 -9.96 -11.22
N LEU A 78 -10.08 -9.83 -11.38
CA LEU A 78 -9.28 -10.78 -12.13
C LEU A 78 -9.11 -12.14 -11.44
N LEU A 79 -9.22 -12.23 -10.09
CA LEU A 79 -8.97 -13.47 -9.34
C LEU A 79 -9.83 -14.62 -9.84
N LYS A 80 -11.12 -14.36 -10.12
CA LYS A 80 -12.05 -15.38 -10.63
C LYS A 80 -11.62 -15.91 -12.00
N SER A 81 -11.27 -15.03 -12.92
CA SER A 81 -10.88 -15.38 -14.31
C SER A 81 -9.58 -16.19 -14.35
N PHE A 82 -8.67 -15.94 -13.42
CA PHE A 82 -7.39 -16.64 -13.30
C PHE A 82 -7.40 -17.81 -12.31
N LYS A 83 -8.57 -18.12 -11.72
CA LYS A 83 -8.74 -19.18 -10.71
C LYS A 83 -7.77 -19.04 -9.52
N ILE A 84 -7.45 -17.80 -9.14
CA ILE A 84 -6.60 -17.49 -8.00
C ILE A 84 -7.50 -17.41 -6.75
N LYS A 85 -7.16 -18.22 -5.75
CA LYS A 85 -7.87 -18.21 -4.46
C LYS A 85 -7.23 -17.20 -3.53
N THR A 86 -8.06 -16.44 -2.81
CA THR A 86 -7.61 -15.63 -1.69
C THR A 86 -7.13 -16.53 -0.57
N TYR A 87 -6.14 -16.08 0.19
CA TYR A 87 -5.61 -16.82 1.33
C TYR A 87 -6.51 -16.61 2.54
N ASP A 88 -6.74 -17.68 3.26
CA ASP A 88 -7.50 -17.71 4.51
C ASP A 88 -6.50 -17.97 5.65
N GLU A 89 -6.38 -17.01 6.56
CA GLU A 89 -5.39 -17.06 7.65
C GLU A 89 -5.72 -18.14 8.69
N ASP A 90 -7.00 -18.51 8.83
CA ASP A 90 -7.43 -19.52 9.82
C ASP A 90 -7.20 -20.94 9.30
N THR A 91 -7.45 -21.18 8.01
CA THR A 91 -7.27 -22.49 7.38
C THR A 91 -5.90 -22.65 6.71
N GLN A 92 -5.15 -21.56 6.56
CA GLN A 92 -3.87 -21.48 5.84
C GLN A 92 -3.93 -21.97 4.38
N TYR A 93 -5.10 -21.80 3.76
CA TYR A 93 -5.35 -22.24 2.40
C TYR A 93 -5.64 -21.07 1.46
N GLY A 94 -5.04 -21.11 0.27
CA GLY A 94 -5.18 -20.10 -0.77
C GLY A 94 -3.83 -19.54 -1.19
N LEU A 95 -3.85 -18.52 -2.05
CA LEU A 95 -2.62 -17.96 -2.63
C LEU A 95 -2.44 -16.48 -2.31
N LEU A 96 -3.39 -15.63 -2.70
CA LEU A 96 -3.25 -14.18 -2.58
C LEU A 96 -3.67 -13.73 -1.18
N ARG A 97 -2.73 -13.22 -0.41
CA ARG A 97 -2.93 -12.70 0.95
C ARG A 97 -3.27 -11.21 0.93
N HIS A 98 -2.37 -10.42 0.35
CA HIS A 98 -2.46 -8.97 0.35
C HIS A 98 -2.06 -8.40 -1.00
N VAL A 99 -2.51 -7.17 -1.26
CA VAL A 99 -1.99 -6.32 -2.33
C VAL A 99 -1.51 -5.02 -1.71
N LEU A 100 -0.28 -4.64 -2.03
CA LEU A 100 0.28 -3.35 -1.66
C LEU A 100 0.51 -2.53 -2.92
N ILE A 101 -0.05 -1.34 -2.95
CA ILE A 101 0.19 -0.36 -4.02
C ILE A 101 1.07 0.75 -3.46
N ARG A 102 2.10 1.11 -4.21
CA ARG A 102 2.92 2.30 -3.94
C ARG A 102 2.89 3.20 -5.15
N ARG A 103 2.69 4.48 -4.92
CA ARG A 103 2.70 5.50 -5.96
C ARG A 103 3.76 6.56 -5.66
N GLY A 104 4.61 6.87 -6.64
CA GLY A 104 5.45 8.05 -6.61
C GLY A 104 4.57 9.28 -6.79
N PHE A 105 4.51 10.13 -5.78
CA PHE A 105 3.65 11.31 -5.81
C PHE A 105 4.09 12.32 -6.86
N SER A 106 5.41 12.52 -6.98
CA SER A 106 6.00 13.47 -7.92
C SER A 106 6.20 12.88 -9.32
N THR A 107 6.48 11.58 -9.41
CA THR A 107 6.78 10.90 -10.68
C THR A 107 5.57 10.25 -11.32
N GLY A 108 4.54 9.94 -10.54
CA GLY A 108 3.38 9.17 -10.99
C GLY A 108 3.65 7.67 -11.17
N GLU A 109 4.89 7.18 -10.93
CA GLU A 109 5.20 5.75 -11.05
C GLU A 109 4.39 4.90 -10.07
N ILE A 110 3.90 3.74 -10.51
CA ILE A 110 3.06 2.86 -9.70
C ILE A 110 3.71 1.47 -9.60
N MET A 111 3.89 1.01 -8.37
CA MET A 111 4.29 -0.36 -8.06
C MET A 111 3.13 -1.13 -7.44
N VAL A 112 2.85 -2.30 -8.02
CA VAL A 112 1.92 -3.29 -7.47
C VAL A 112 2.71 -4.43 -6.86
N VAL A 113 2.46 -4.72 -5.58
CA VAL A 113 3.05 -5.86 -4.87
C VAL A 113 1.95 -6.85 -4.55
N LEU A 114 2.05 -8.04 -5.15
CA LEU A 114 1.14 -9.17 -4.91
C LEU A 114 1.76 -10.06 -3.84
N VAL A 115 1.19 -10.06 -2.63
CA VAL A 115 1.68 -10.88 -1.52
C VAL A 115 1.02 -12.25 -1.57
N THR A 116 1.82 -13.29 -1.78
CA THR A 116 1.35 -14.66 -1.98
C THR A 116 1.89 -15.61 -0.91
N ALA A 117 1.09 -16.59 -0.51
CA ALA A 117 1.46 -17.62 0.44
C ALA A 117 2.41 -18.68 -0.16
N SER A 118 2.62 -18.65 -1.49
CA SER A 118 3.45 -19.61 -2.21
C SER A 118 4.21 -18.92 -3.34
N PRO A 119 5.41 -19.42 -3.70
CA PRO A 119 6.15 -18.92 -4.86
C PRO A 119 5.45 -19.26 -6.19
N VAL A 120 4.60 -20.28 -6.20
CA VAL A 120 3.89 -20.70 -7.41
C VAL A 120 2.68 -19.81 -7.63
N PHE A 121 2.77 -18.97 -8.65
CA PHE A 121 1.68 -18.10 -9.07
C PHE A 121 1.18 -18.56 -10.45
N PRO A 122 0.01 -19.22 -10.51
CA PRO A 122 -0.52 -19.74 -11.78
C PRO A 122 -0.76 -18.63 -12.79
N SER A 123 -0.33 -18.85 -14.03
CA SER A 123 -0.54 -17.90 -15.14
C SER A 123 -0.07 -16.46 -14.87
N LYS A 124 0.95 -16.27 -14.05
CA LYS A 124 1.44 -14.96 -13.59
C LYS A 124 1.65 -13.95 -14.72
N ASN A 125 2.24 -14.39 -15.85
CA ASN A 125 2.51 -13.51 -16.98
C ASN A 125 1.21 -13.00 -17.63
N ASN A 126 0.22 -13.87 -17.80
CA ASN A 126 -1.09 -13.48 -18.34
C ASN A 126 -1.88 -12.62 -17.36
N PHE A 127 -1.78 -12.89 -16.05
CA PHE A 127 -2.37 -12.05 -15.02
C PHE A 127 -1.81 -10.62 -15.07
N VAL A 128 -0.49 -10.48 -15.08
CA VAL A 128 0.17 -9.16 -15.17
C VAL A 128 -0.20 -8.46 -16.47
N LYS A 129 -0.25 -9.18 -17.59
CA LYS A 129 -0.67 -8.63 -18.89
C LYS A 129 -2.12 -8.14 -18.84
N ALA A 130 -3.04 -8.89 -18.26
CA ALA A 130 -4.44 -8.50 -18.12
C ALA A 130 -4.60 -7.28 -17.20
N LEU A 131 -3.90 -7.24 -16.06
CA LEU A 131 -3.89 -6.10 -15.15
C LEU A 131 -3.39 -4.82 -15.85
N ARG A 132 -2.27 -4.91 -16.57
CA ARG A 132 -1.69 -3.79 -17.30
C ARG A 132 -2.49 -3.35 -18.53
N LYS A 133 -3.31 -4.23 -19.08
CA LYS A 133 -4.24 -3.84 -20.15
C LYS A 133 -5.29 -2.84 -19.65
N VAL A 134 -5.71 -2.97 -18.39
CA VAL A 134 -6.66 -2.05 -17.73
C VAL A 134 -5.92 -0.84 -17.15
N HIS A 135 -4.73 -1.06 -16.58
CA HIS A 135 -3.92 -0.03 -15.93
C HIS A 135 -2.53 0.04 -16.59
N PRO A 136 -2.40 0.66 -17.77
CA PRO A 136 -1.12 0.75 -18.48
C PRO A 136 -0.07 1.60 -17.76
N GLU A 137 -0.49 2.47 -16.84
CA GLU A 137 0.33 3.32 -15.99
C GLU A 137 1.14 2.54 -14.93
N ILE A 138 0.85 1.26 -14.69
CA ILE A 138 1.62 0.43 -13.76
C ILE A 138 3.05 0.29 -14.28
N THR A 139 4.01 0.83 -13.51
CA THR A 139 5.44 0.85 -13.83
C THR A 139 6.11 -0.47 -13.52
N THR A 140 5.73 -1.11 -12.43
CA THR A 140 6.33 -2.39 -12.00
C THR A 140 5.35 -3.25 -11.20
N VAL A 141 5.49 -4.57 -11.33
CA VAL A 141 4.72 -5.57 -10.57
C VAL A 141 5.70 -6.53 -9.91
N VAL A 142 5.56 -6.71 -8.60
CA VAL A 142 6.37 -7.58 -7.77
C VAL A 142 5.50 -8.62 -7.11
N GLN A 143 5.92 -9.88 -7.10
CA GLN A 143 5.39 -10.91 -6.22
C GLN A 143 6.25 -10.94 -4.96
N ASN A 144 5.66 -10.67 -3.81
CA ASN A 144 6.27 -10.89 -2.51
C ASN A 144 5.76 -12.22 -1.94
N ILE A 145 6.68 -13.08 -1.52
CA ILE A 145 6.34 -14.40 -1.03
C ILE A 145 6.38 -14.37 0.49
N ASN A 146 5.19 -14.52 1.08
CA ASN A 146 4.98 -14.62 2.53
C ASN A 146 4.30 -15.96 2.85
N ASP A 147 5.10 -16.99 3.00
CA ASP A 147 4.71 -18.37 3.32
C ASP A 147 4.65 -18.65 4.84
N ARG A 148 4.75 -17.60 5.67
CA ARG A 148 4.79 -17.71 7.13
C ARG A 148 3.41 -17.42 7.74
N GLY A 149 3.07 -18.15 8.80
CA GLY A 149 1.91 -17.86 9.65
C GLY A 149 2.20 -16.72 10.64
N THR A 150 2.53 -15.53 10.15
CA THR A 150 2.85 -14.35 10.98
C THR A 150 1.95 -13.18 10.62
N SER A 151 1.80 -12.22 11.54
CA SER A 151 1.09 -10.96 11.33
C SER A 151 1.83 -9.98 10.38
N MET A 152 3.03 -10.33 9.92
CA MET A 152 3.78 -9.53 8.96
C MET A 152 3.13 -9.61 7.58
N VAL A 153 2.85 -8.46 6.99
CA VAL A 153 2.24 -8.37 5.65
C VAL A 153 3.19 -8.89 4.57
N LEU A 154 4.44 -8.46 4.61
CA LEU A 154 5.44 -8.83 3.60
C LEU A 154 6.34 -9.97 4.11
N GLY A 155 6.59 -10.92 3.23
CA GLY A 155 7.65 -11.92 3.39
C GLY A 155 9.01 -11.33 3.00
N THR A 156 10.04 -12.14 3.08
CA THR A 156 11.44 -11.73 2.86
C THR A 156 11.90 -11.84 1.40
N ARG A 157 11.12 -12.50 0.53
CA ARG A 157 11.52 -12.79 -0.85
C ARG A 157 10.62 -12.10 -1.85
N ASP A 158 11.22 -11.28 -2.72
CA ASP A 158 10.58 -10.60 -3.82
C ASP A 158 10.97 -11.21 -5.16
N VAL A 159 10.02 -11.32 -6.08
CA VAL A 159 10.21 -11.74 -7.47
C VAL A 159 9.60 -10.68 -8.38
N VAL A 160 10.40 -10.06 -9.23
CA VAL A 160 9.91 -9.07 -10.21
C VAL A 160 9.15 -9.81 -11.32
N LEU A 161 7.87 -9.48 -11.48
CA LEU A 161 7.02 -10.03 -12.54
C LEU A 161 6.99 -9.12 -13.77
N TYR A 162 7.15 -7.81 -13.56
CA TYR A 162 7.19 -6.80 -14.60
C TYR A 162 7.93 -5.54 -14.12
N GLY A 163 8.63 -4.87 -15.04
CA GLY A 163 9.32 -3.62 -14.79
C GLY A 163 10.62 -3.77 -14.00
N LYS A 164 10.99 -2.70 -13.29
CA LYS A 164 12.29 -2.59 -12.60
C LYS A 164 12.33 -3.25 -11.21
N GLY A 165 11.16 -3.57 -10.60
CA GLY A 165 11.06 -4.04 -9.22
C GLY A 165 11.11 -2.93 -8.17
N PHE A 166 11.17 -1.68 -8.59
CA PHE A 166 11.12 -0.48 -7.74
C PHE A 166 10.46 0.67 -8.50
N ILE A 167 10.07 1.69 -7.77
CA ILE A 167 9.67 2.99 -8.32
C ILE A 167 10.61 4.08 -7.81
N GLU A 168 10.62 5.22 -8.48
CA GLU A 168 11.33 6.41 -8.04
C GLU A 168 10.33 7.51 -7.68
N ASP A 169 10.64 8.29 -6.66
CA ASP A 169 9.89 9.49 -6.30
C ASP A 169 10.83 10.61 -5.87
N LYS A 170 10.34 11.85 -5.94
CA LYS A 170 11.10 13.04 -5.52
C LYS A 170 10.49 13.63 -4.26
N LEU A 171 11.31 13.94 -3.29
CA LEU A 171 10.92 14.57 -2.03
C LEU A 171 12.03 15.52 -1.58
N CYS A 172 11.71 16.78 -1.29
CA CYS A 172 12.67 17.82 -0.89
C CYS A 172 13.89 17.91 -1.83
N GLY A 173 13.68 17.81 -3.15
CA GLY A 173 14.73 17.88 -4.16
C GLY A 173 15.58 16.61 -4.32
N CYS A 174 15.42 15.61 -3.46
CA CYS A 174 16.13 14.33 -3.55
C CYS A 174 15.28 13.28 -4.28
N THR A 175 15.95 12.42 -5.06
CA THR A 175 15.30 11.27 -5.71
C THR A 175 15.50 10.02 -4.85
N PHE A 176 14.41 9.36 -4.53
CA PHE A 176 14.38 8.14 -3.73
C PHE A 176 13.96 6.94 -4.57
N ARG A 177 14.71 5.85 -4.46
CA ARG A 177 14.34 4.56 -5.02
C ARG A 177 13.57 3.77 -3.96
N ILE A 178 12.36 3.35 -4.31
CA ILE A 178 11.40 2.73 -3.38
C ILE A 178 11.12 1.30 -3.85
N SER A 179 11.55 0.31 -3.07
CA SER A 179 11.24 -1.11 -3.26
C SER A 179 9.94 -1.50 -2.53
N ALA A 180 9.49 -2.75 -2.67
CA ALA A 180 8.33 -3.27 -1.95
C ALA A 180 8.47 -3.09 -0.43
N GLN A 181 9.67 -3.29 0.12
CA GLN A 181 9.96 -3.30 1.56
C GLN A 181 10.48 -1.97 2.11
N SER A 182 10.84 -1.00 1.25
CA SER A 182 11.38 0.28 1.70
C SER A 182 10.40 1.02 2.59
N PHE A 183 10.90 1.63 3.67
CA PHE A 183 10.14 2.66 4.36
C PHE A 183 10.10 3.93 3.49
N TYR A 184 8.94 4.51 3.34
CA TYR A 184 8.74 5.82 2.71
C TYR A 184 7.50 6.46 3.31
N GLN A 185 7.54 7.76 3.56
CA GLN A 185 6.45 8.49 4.17
C GLN A 185 5.19 8.45 3.30
N VAL A 186 4.05 8.17 3.94
CA VAL A 186 2.77 7.95 3.23
C VAL A 186 2.04 9.23 2.84
N ASN A 187 2.48 10.38 3.37
CA ASN A 187 1.93 11.70 3.08
C ASN A 187 3.07 12.62 2.58
N PRO A 188 3.39 12.60 1.29
CA PRO A 188 4.53 13.36 0.75
C PRO A 188 4.39 14.87 0.98
N VAL A 189 3.19 15.43 0.81
CA VAL A 189 2.94 16.87 0.98
C VAL A 189 3.29 17.35 2.40
N GLN A 190 2.77 16.64 3.42
CA GLN A 190 3.09 17.01 4.81
C GLN A 190 4.52 16.63 5.21
N THR A 191 5.10 15.66 4.56
CA THR A 191 6.49 15.27 4.80
C THR A 191 7.46 16.35 4.35
N GLU A 192 7.23 16.99 3.19
CA GLU A 192 8.05 18.12 2.74
C GLU A 192 7.98 19.28 3.73
N ILE A 193 6.76 19.62 4.20
CA ILE A 193 6.58 20.67 5.22
C ILE A 193 7.32 20.32 6.52
N LEU A 194 7.21 19.05 6.96
CA LEU A 194 7.88 18.57 8.17
C LEU A 194 9.42 18.67 8.03
N TYR A 195 9.97 18.20 6.92
CA TYR A 195 11.41 18.21 6.69
C TYR A 195 11.95 19.62 6.53
N GLN A 196 11.20 20.50 5.85
CA GLN A 196 11.56 21.92 5.75
C GLN A 196 11.65 22.57 7.14
N LYS A 197 10.65 22.30 8.02
CA LYS A 197 10.66 22.81 9.38
C LYS A 197 11.81 22.24 10.22
N ALA A 198 12.17 20.98 10.03
CA ALA A 198 13.32 20.38 10.69
C ALA A 198 14.65 21.02 10.23
N ILE A 199 14.80 21.27 8.94
CA ILE A 199 15.98 21.96 8.38
C ILE A 199 16.08 23.39 8.92
N GLU A 200 14.99 24.16 8.89
CA GLU A 200 14.94 25.52 9.45
C GLU A 200 15.30 25.56 10.94
N ALA A 201 14.93 24.53 11.70
CA ALA A 201 15.25 24.44 13.14
C ALA A 201 16.69 23.98 13.43
N ALA A 202 17.31 23.31 12.48
CA ALA A 202 18.69 22.84 12.62
C ALA A 202 19.75 23.91 12.30
N GLY A 203 19.38 24.98 11.60
CA GLY A 203 20.26 26.12 11.20
C GLY A 203 20.89 25.90 9.87
#